data_2d0a8378358c5faba21dd15fd4f78348
#
_entry.id   2d0a8378358c5faba21dd15fd4f78348
#
_cell.length_a   1.000
_cell.length_b   1.000
_cell.length_c   1.000
_cell.angle_alpha   90.00
_cell.angle_beta   90.00
_cell.angle_gamma   90.00
#
_symmetry.space_group_name_H-M   'P 1'
#
loop_
_entity.id
_entity.type
_entity.pdbx_description
1 polymer ?
#
loop_
_entity_poly.entity_id
_entity_poly.type
_entity_poly.pdbx_seq_one_letter_code
_entity_poly.pdbx_strand_id
1 'polypeptide(L)'
;TVVAGAGETWDTFVENTITHGAFGLENLSGIPGTVGASPIQNIGAYGVEVKNTIAWVEVFDKKTLERKQLKADECEFGYRESIFKKPEGKSYVVTKVAFTLSKTFQPNVAYKDLNLFFGDVSPNSALEVRNAVLSVRARKMPNLSECGTAGSFFKNPIISEEKSLLLKEQYPDIPVFSDGTGLFKIPIAWILDNVLHLNGFREGNVSCFKSQPLVVCAHSGATAHEVDEFAKKIESQVYDATGIVLEREVQIIS
;
A
#
# COMPACT_ATOMS: atom_id res chain seq x y z
N THR A 1 15.30 19.23 0.27
CA THR A 1 15.22 18.02 1.13
C THR A 1 14.52 18.37 2.42
N VAL A 2 13.58 17.54 2.84
CA VAL A 2 12.88 17.61 4.14
C VAL A 2 13.28 16.36 4.94
N VAL A 3 13.64 16.53 6.21
CA VAL A 3 14.02 15.42 7.11
C VAL A 3 13.03 15.33 8.23
N ALA A 4 12.51 14.13 8.49
CA ALA A 4 11.57 13.88 9.58
C ALA A 4 12.05 12.75 10.48
N GLY A 5 11.74 12.85 11.78
CA GLY A 5 11.96 11.78 12.74
C GLY A 5 11.04 10.58 12.47
N ALA A 6 11.53 9.38 12.72
CA ALA A 6 10.77 8.15 12.44
C ALA A 6 9.45 8.04 13.20
N GLY A 7 9.35 8.67 14.39
CA GLY A 7 8.15 8.65 15.21
C GLY A 7 7.04 9.62 14.80
N GLU A 8 7.30 10.52 13.85
CA GLU A 8 6.28 11.45 13.35
C GLU A 8 5.13 10.71 12.69
N THR A 9 3.89 11.16 12.93
CA THR A 9 2.71 10.62 12.27
C THR A 9 2.76 10.91 10.77
N TRP A 10 2.65 9.88 9.94
CA TRP A 10 2.80 9.99 8.49
C TRP A 10 1.86 11.03 7.87
N ASP A 11 0.56 10.95 8.17
CA ASP A 11 -0.42 11.84 7.53
C ASP A 11 -0.25 13.31 7.95
N THR A 12 0.11 13.56 9.21
CA THR A 12 0.47 14.91 9.70
C THR A 12 1.73 15.43 9.00
N PHE A 13 2.71 14.56 8.77
CA PHE A 13 3.92 14.92 8.03
C PHE A 13 3.60 15.31 6.58
N VAL A 14 2.77 14.53 5.88
CA VAL A 14 2.33 14.85 4.51
C VAL A 14 1.61 16.21 4.48
N GLU A 15 0.68 16.46 5.40
CA GLU A 15 -0.03 17.75 5.49
C GLU A 15 0.93 18.92 5.71
N ASN A 16 1.89 18.76 6.62
CA ASN A 16 2.92 19.76 6.89
C ASN A 16 3.79 20.05 5.66
N THR A 17 4.16 19.03 4.87
CA THR A 17 4.94 19.27 3.64
C THR A 17 4.15 20.11 2.63
N ILE A 18 2.87 19.83 2.43
CA ILE A 18 1.98 20.61 1.55
C ILE A 18 1.88 22.06 2.02
N THR A 19 1.63 22.27 3.31
CA THR A 19 1.47 23.59 3.91
C THR A 19 2.73 24.46 3.76
N HIS A 20 3.92 23.82 3.77
CA HIS A 20 5.20 24.50 3.59
C HIS A 20 5.68 24.53 2.12
N GLY A 21 4.83 24.21 1.15
CA GLY A 21 5.13 24.28 -0.27
C GLY A 21 6.20 23.26 -0.70
N ALA A 22 6.13 22.04 -0.16
CA ALA A 22 6.99 20.91 -0.51
C ALA A 22 6.10 19.74 -0.96
N PHE A 23 6.11 19.42 -2.26
CA PHE A 23 5.13 18.57 -2.94
C PHE A 23 5.72 17.24 -3.41
N GLY A 24 4.85 16.22 -3.58
CA GLY A 24 5.18 14.88 -4.07
C GLY A 24 4.72 13.74 -3.17
N LEU A 25 4.12 14.04 -2.01
CA LEU A 25 3.58 13.06 -1.06
C LEU A 25 2.05 13.06 -0.95
N GLU A 26 1.36 13.97 -1.61
CA GLU A 26 -0.08 14.21 -1.48
C GLU A 26 -0.93 12.98 -1.79
N ASN A 27 -0.52 12.14 -2.76
CA ASN A 27 -1.19 10.87 -3.08
C ASN A 27 -1.07 9.82 -1.96
N LEU A 28 -0.11 9.97 -1.06
CA LEU A 28 0.12 9.08 0.07
C LEU A 28 -0.56 9.56 1.37
N SER A 29 -1.46 10.55 1.26
CA SER A 29 -2.24 11.07 2.38
C SER A 29 -3.15 10.01 3.01
N GLY A 30 -3.36 10.10 4.32
CA GLY A 30 -4.26 9.23 5.06
C GLY A 30 -3.77 7.78 5.22
N ILE A 31 -2.53 7.46 4.88
CA ILE A 31 -1.94 6.15 5.20
C ILE A 31 -1.63 6.13 6.70
N PRO A 32 -2.17 5.16 7.47
CA PRO A 32 -1.87 5.04 8.89
C PRO A 32 -0.41 4.67 9.14
N GLY A 33 0.13 5.11 10.27
CA GLY A 33 1.49 4.78 10.70
C GLY A 33 2.40 5.99 10.84
N THR A 34 3.70 5.74 10.83
CA THR A 34 4.72 6.76 11.07
C THR A 34 5.65 6.94 9.89
N VAL A 35 6.38 8.05 9.89
CA VAL A 35 7.41 8.33 8.88
C VAL A 35 8.42 7.19 8.80
N GLY A 36 8.88 6.65 9.94
CA GLY A 36 9.84 5.54 9.98
C GLY A 36 9.30 4.21 9.46
N ALA A 37 7.97 4.02 9.44
CA ALA A 37 7.34 2.85 8.84
C ALA A 37 7.25 2.94 7.30
N SER A 38 7.30 4.16 6.76
CA SER A 38 7.10 4.38 5.32
C SER A 38 8.12 3.66 4.41
N PRO A 39 9.43 3.60 4.72
CA PRO A 39 10.41 2.88 3.89
C PRO A 39 10.37 1.36 4.07
N ILE A 40 9.80 0.85 5.18
CA ILE A 40 9.89 -0.60 5.50
C ILE A 40 9.35 -1.46 4.36
N GLN A 41 8.19 -1.12 3.85
CA GLN A 41 7.59 -1.82 2.71
C GLN A 41 7.36 -0.90 1.51
N ASN A 42 8.12 0.20 1.41
CA ASN A 42 7.95 1.15 0.32
C ASN A 42 6.47 1.48 0.13
N ILE A 43 5.85 2.18 1.10
CA ILE A 43 4.42 2.48 1.05
C ILE A 43 4.05 3.12 -0.28
N GLY A 44 2.90 2.74 -0.82
CA GLY A 44 2.44 3.26 -2.10
C GLY A 44 0.92 3.23 -2.20
N ALA A 45 0.37 4.29 -2.77
CA ALA A 45 -1.05 4.44 -3.03
C ALA A 45 -1.28 5.39 -4.20
N TYR A 46 -2.40 5.22 -4.90
CA TYR A 46 -2.86 6.12 -5.96
C TYR A 46 -1.79 6.45 -7.01
N GLY A 47 -1.01 5.43 -7.43
CA GLY A 47 0.00 5.56 -8.48
C GLY A 47 1.35 6.15 -8.03
N VAL A 48 1.56 6.37 -6.73
CA VAL A 48 2.81 6.89 -6.17
C VAL A 48 3.39 5.90 -5.17
N GLU A 49 4.71 5.74 -5.15
CA GLU A 49 5.46 5.00 -4.13
C GLU A 49 6.43 5.95 -3.42
N VAL A 50 6.60 5.77 -2.11
CA VAL A 50 7.42 6.67 -1.29
C VAL A 50 8.89 6.67 -1.68
N LYS A 51 9.40 5.57 -2.24
CA LYS A 51 10.78 5.47 -2.75
C LYS A 51 11.13 6.57 -3.76
N ASN A 52 10.12 7.07 -4.52
CA ASN A 52 10.34 8.10 -5.53
C ASN A 52 10.74 9.45 -4.92
N THR A 53 10.53 9.62 -3.62
CA THR A 53 10.85 10.85 -2.88
C THR A 53 11.92 10.64 -1.81
N ILE A 54 12.20 9.42 -1.39
CA ILE A 54 13.23 9.14 -0.37
C ILE A 54 14.61 9.46 -0.93
N ALA A 55 15.33 10.35 -0.23
CA ALA A 55 16.73 10.64 -0.50
C ALA A 55 17.66 9.67 0.26
N TRP A 56 17.38 9.47 1.53
CA TRP A 56 18.10 8.55 2.40
C TRP A 56 17.26 8.19 3.65
N VAL A 57 17.66 7.07 4.28
CA VAL A 57 17.09 6.61 5.55
C VAL A 57 18.20 6.47 6.58
N GLU A 58 18.08 7.14 7.73
CA GLU A 58 18.96 6.94 8.87
C GLU A 58 18.45 5.76 9.70
N VAL A 59 19.35 4.84 9.99
CA VAL A 59 19.07 3.66 10.81
C VAL A 59 20.03 3.56 11.98
N PHE A 60 19.55 2.98 13.08
CA PHE A 60 20.38 2.45 14.15
C PHE A 60 20.50 0.94 13.99
N ASP A 61 21.71 0.43 13.82
CA ASP A 61 21.96 -1.00 13.69
C ASP A 61 22.17 -1.62 15.08
N LYS A 62 21.22 -2.46 15.50
CA LYS A 62 21.26 -3.14 16.81
C LYS A 62 22.44 -4.11 16.99
N LYS A 63 23.07 -4.57 15.89
CA LYS A 63 24.23 -5.46 15.94
C LYS A 63 25.54 -4.72 16.18
N THR A 64 25.72 -3.59 15.48
CA THR A 64 26.95 -2.78 15.59
C THR A 64 26.85 -1.64 16.60
N LEU A 65 25.62 -1.31 17.05
CA LEU A 65 25.28 -0.17 17.89
C LEU A 65 25.65 1.18 17.27
N GLU A 66 25.66 1.25 15.94
CA GLU A 66 26.02 2.44 15.18
C GLU A 66 24.83 3.01 14.43
N ARG A 67 24.90 4.31 14.13
CA ARG A 67 23.98 4.95 13.18
C ARG A 67 24.60 4.94 11.80
N LYS A 68 23.74 4.65 10.79
CA LYS A 68 24.12 4.65 9.37
C LYS A 68 23.07 5.42 8.58
N GLN A 69 23.49 6.09 7.52
CA GLN A 69 22.57 6.62 6.52
C GLN A 69 22.65 5.71 5.28
N LEU A 70 21.52 5.14 4.92
CA LEU A 70 21.35 4.36 3.69
C LEU A 70 20.77 5.28 2.63
N LYS A 71 21.43 5.43 1.49
CA LYS A 71 20.86 6.12 0.33
C LYS A 71 19.68 5.33 -0.22
N ALA A 72 18.87 5.96 -1.07
CA ALA A 72 17.68 5.31 -1.64
C ALA A 72 18.00 4.02 -2.40
N ASP A 73 19.12 3.97 -3.12
CA ASP A 73 19.61 2.77 -3.83
C ASP A 73 20.05 1.65 -2.88
N GLU A 74 20.64 1.99 -1.74
CA GLU A 74 21.03 1.04 -0.69
C GLU A 74 19.83 0.46 0.07
N CYS A 75 18.65 1.10 -0.02
CA CYS A 75 17.41 0.61 0.59
C CYS A 75 16.74 -0.51 -0.21
N GLU A 76 17.20 -0.84 -1.40
CA GLU A 76 16.71 -1.93 -2.26
C GLU A 76 15.19 -1.95 -2.42
N PHE A 77 14.61 -0.78 -2.65
CA PHE A 77 13.16 -0.62 -2.77
C PHE A 77 12.58 -1.36 -3.97
N GLY A 78 11.60 -2.22 -3.71
CA GLY A 78 10.76 -2.89 -4.70
C GLY A 78 9.28 -2.67 -4.43
N TYR A 79 8.42 -3.38 -5.18
CA TYR A 79 6.98 -3.37 -4.93
C TYR A 79 6.65 -4.02 -3.59
N ARG A 80 6.27 -3.21 -2.59
CA ARG A 80 6.05 -3.64 -1.19
C ARG A 80 7.27 -4.32 -0.58
N GLU A 81 8.48 -3.93 -1.00
CA GLU A 81 9.75 -4.51 -0.58
C GLU A 81 10.80 -3.45 -0.29
N SER A 82 11.71 -3.78 0.62
CA SER A 82 12.94 -3.04 0.90
C SER A 82 13.94 -3.94 1.63
N ILE A 83 15.18 -3.45 1.80
CA ILE A 83 16.20 -4.10 2.63
C ILE A 83 15.70 -4.37 4.07
N PHE A 84 14.81 -3.52 4.60
CA PHE A 84 14.30 -3.63 5.98
C PHE A 84 13.44 -4.88 6.21
N LYS A 85 12.91 -5.50 5.16
CA LYS A 85 12.18 -6.77 5.22
C LYS A 85 13.10 -7.99 5.07
N LYS A 86 14.32 -7.79 4.57
CA LYS A 86 15.31 -8.84 4.35
C LYS A 86 16.06 -9.18 5.63
N PRO A 87 16.71 -10.37 5.71
CA PRO A 87 17.49 -10.78 6.89
C PRO A 87 18.56 -9.76 7.30
N GLU A 88 19.20 -9.10 6.33
CA GLU A 88 20.25 -8.11 6.53
C GLU A 88 19.74 -6.87 7.26
N GLY A 89 18.54 -6.44 6.93
CA GLY A 89 17.91 -5.24 7.49
C GLY A 89 17.14 -5.46 8.81
N LYS A 90 16.96 -6.71 9.26
CA LYS A 90 16.22 -7.01 10.50
C LYS A 90 16.85 -6.40 11.78
N SER A 91 18.14 -6.06 11.74
CA SER A 91 18.80 -5.37 12.86
C SER A 91 18.60 -3.86 12.84
N TYR A 92 18.10 -3.30 11.76
CA TYR A 92 17.93 -1.86 11.59
C TYR A 92 16.67 -1.34 12.27
N VAL A 93 16.83 -0.23 13.00
CA VAL A 93 15.73 0.57 13.51
C VAL A 93 15.80 1.92 12.79
N VAL A 94 14.80 2.25 12.00
CA VAL A 94 14.73 3.53 11.32
C VAL A 94 14.59 4.65 12.35
N THR A 95 15.43 5.67 12.28
CA THR A 95 15.45 6.82 13.18
C THR A 95 15.02 8.11 12.50
N LYS A 96 15.36 8.28 11.21
CA LYS A 96 14.94 9.42 10.39
C LYS A 96 14.78 9.01 8.94
N VAL A 97 13.95 9.76 8.22
CA VAL A 97 13.82 9.64 6.77
C VAL A 97 13.93 11.03 6.15
N ALA A 98 14.71 11.12 5.08
CA ALA A 98 14.86 12.33 4.28
C ALA A 98 14.14 12.18 2.94
N PHE A 99 13.40 13.21 2.56
CA PHE A 99 12.61 13.25 1.34
C PHE A 99 13.08 14.39 0.44
N THR A 100 13.29 14.12 -0.82
CA THR A 100 13.48 15.14 -1.86
C THR A 100 12.12 15.48 -2.45
N LEU A 101 11.62 16.65 -2.12
CA LEU A 101 10.30 17.13 -2.52
C LEU A 101 10.42 18.32 -3.48
N SER A 102 9.44 18.45 -4.39
CA SER A 102 9.37 19.55 -5.34
C SER A 102 8.88 20.84 -4.67
N LYS A 103 9.37 22.00 -5.16
CA LYS A 103 8.80 23.31 -4.84
C LYS A 103 7.69 23.72 -5.81
N THR A 104 7.55 22.99 -6.92
CA THR A 104 6.52 23.19 -7.91
C THR A 104 5.53 22.04 -7.83
N PHE A 105 4.27 22.38 -7.62
CA PHE A 105 3.19 21.38 -7.62
C PHE A 105 2.96 20.85 -9.04
N GLN A 106 2.92 19.52 -9.17
CA GLN A 106 2.54 18.82 -10.39
C GLN A 106 1.58 17.70 -10.01
N PRO A 107 0.29 17.80 -10.39
CA PRO A 107 -0.71 16.81 -10.01
C PRO A 107 -0.44 15.44 -10.64
N ASN A 108 -0.54 14.39 -9.85
CA ASN A 108 -0.57 13.01 -10.34
C ASN A 108 -1.95 12.40 -10.03
N VAL A 109 -2.86 12.49 -10.99
CA VAL A 109 -4.25 12.00 -10.85
C VAL A 109 -4.59 10.92 -11.86
N ALA A 110 -3.57 10.30 -12.49
CA ALA A 110 -3.76 9.24 -13.49
C ALA A 110 -4.37 7.96 -12.90
N TYR A 111 -4.25 7.73 -11.59
CA TYR A 111 -4.85 6.57 -10.95
C TYR A 111 -6.38 6.62 -11.05
N LYS A 112 -7.02 5.49 -11.42
CA LYS A 112 -8.43 5.37 -11.77
C LYS A 112 -9.37 6.14 -10.81
N ASP A 113 -9.22 5.98 -9.51
CA ASP A 113 -10.12 6.61 -8.53
C ASP A 113 -9.97 8.13 -8.47
N LEU A 114 -8.76 8.65 -8.63
CA LEU A 114 -8.51 10.08 -8.67
C LEU A 114 -8.93 10.68 -10.01
N ASN A 115 -8.67 9.96 -11.09
CA ASN A 115 -9.15 10.35 -12.42
C ASN A 115 -10.69 10.45 -12.45
N LEU A 116 -11.39 9.46 -11.89
CA LEU A 116 -12.85 9.52 -11.75
C LEU A 116 -13.33 10.64 -10.82
N PHE A 117 -12.55 10.97 -9.78
CA PHE A 117 -12.91 12.03 -8.84
C PHE A 117 -12.83 13.42 -9.46
N PHE A 118 -11.78 13.67 -10.24
CA PHE A 118 -11.54 14.97 -10.88
C PHE A 118 -12.22 15.10 -12.26
N GLY A 119 -12.50 13.97 -12.94
CA GLY A 119 -13.01 13.99 -14.32
C GLY A 119 -12.06 14.76 -15.25
N ASP A 120 -12.61 15.69 -15.99
CA ASP A 120 -11.83 16.53 -16.93
C ASP A 120 -11.18 17.76 -16.26
N VAL A 121 -11.36 17.93 -14.94
CA VAL A 121 -10.81 19.06 -14.20
C VAL A 121 -9.46 18.69 -13.58
N SER A 122 -8.41 19.43 -13.93
CA SER A 122 -7.11 19.26 -13.29
C SER A 122 -7.11 19.97 -11.92
N PRO A 123 -6.61 19.31 -10.84
CA PRO A 123 -6.49 19.98 -9.55
C PRO A 123 -5.49 21.15 -9.61
N ASN A 124 -5.82 22.23 -8.93
CA ASN A 124 -5.02 23.45 -8.91
C ASN A 124 -4.03 23.50 -7.74
N SER A 125 -4.13 22.59 -6.79
CA SER A 125 -3.30 22.56 -5.59
C SER A 125 -3.08 21.14 -5.06
N ALA A 126 -1.98 20.93 -4.33
CA ALA A 126 -1.69 19.71 -3.61
C ALA A 126 -2.74 19.40 -2.53
N LEU A 127 -3.33 20.45 -1.95
CA LEU A 127 -4.41 20.29 -0.97
C LEU A 127 -5.66 19.68 -1.60
N GLU A 128 -6.01 20.07 -2.83
CA GLU A 128 -7.13 19.44 -3.57
C GLU A 128 -6.87 17.95 -3.81
N VAL A 129 -5.64 17.56 -4.22
CA VAL A 129 -5.28 16.15 -4.39
C VAL A 129 -5.35 15.41 -3.06
N ARG A 130 -4.80 15.98 -1.97
CA ARG A 130 -4.90 15.40 -0.62
C ARG A 130 -6.38 15.17 -0.22
N ASN A 131 -7.22 16.14 -0.38
CA ASN A 131 -8.65 16.04 -0.02
C ASN A 131 -9.38 14.97 -0.85
N ALA A 132 -9.07 14.88 -2.14
CA ALA A 132 -9.59 13.82 -3.00
C ALA A 132 -9.14 12.43 -2.53
N VAL A 133 -7.85 12.26 -2.23
CA VAL A 133 -7.29 11.01 -1.68
C VAL A 133 -7.99 10.62 -0.38
N LEU A 134 -8.13 11.54 0.57
CA LEU A 134 -8.81 11.29 1.85
C LEU A 134 -10.28 10.89 1.63
N SER A 135 -10.98 11.58 0.71
CA SER A 135 -12.37 11.26 0.36
C SER A 135 -12.51 9.87 -0.27
N VAL A 136 -11.61 9.50 -1.19
CA VAL A 136 -11.60 8.16 -1.80
C VAL A 136 -11.30 7.09 -0.76
N ARG A 137 -10.31 7.34 0.12
CA ARG A 137 -9.94 6.41 1.21
C ARG A 137 -11.09 6.19 2.18
N ALA A 138 -11.79 7.25 2.59
CA ALA A 138 -12.94 7.14 3.51
C ALA A 138 -14.07 6.23 2.98
N ARG A 139 -14.20 6.10 1.66
CA ARG A 139 -15.16 5.16 1.03
C ARG A 139 -14.65 3.72 0.96
N LYS A 140 -13.31 3.54 0.82
CA LYS A 140 -12.68 2.23 0.57
C LYS A 140 -12.07 1.58 1.80
N MET A 141 -11.92 2.32 2.89
CA MET A 141 -11.33 1.81 4.14
C MET A 141 -12.37 1.88 5.26
N PRO A 142 -12.41 0.90 6.14
CA PRO A 142 -13.28 0.93 7.29
C PRO A 142 -12.85 2.01 8.29
N ASN A 143 -13.81 2.47 9.08
CA ASN A 143 -13.49 3.28 10.25
C ASN A 143 -12.83 2.38 11.31
N LEU A 144 -11.64 2.75 11.77
CA LEU A 144 -10.88 1.97 12.77
C LEU A 144 -11.58 1.89 14.14
N SER A 145 -12.58 2.74 14.41
CA SER A 145 -13.43 2.61 15.60
C SER A 145 -14.45 1.46 15.49
N GLU A 146 -14.73 0.97 14.29
CA GLU A 146 -15.73 -0.07 14.04
C GLU A 146 -15.09 -1.46 13.89
N CYS A 147 -13.90 -1.52 13.30
CA CYS A 147 -13.13 -2.76 13.19
C CYS A 147 -11.62 -2.49 13.07
N GLY A 148 -10.82 -3.44 13.55
CA GLY A 148 -9.38 -3.45 13.31
C GLY A 148 -9.07 -3.88 11.87
N THR A 149 -8.11 -3.22 11.24
CA THR A 149 -7.58 -3.65 9.94
C THR A 149 -6.13 -3.21 9.75
N ALA A 150 -5.38 -3.97 8.97
CA ALA A 150 -4.03 -3.63 8.53
C ALA A 150 -4.01 -3.09 7.07
N GLY A 151 -5.17 -2.70 6.53
CA GLY A 151 -5.33 -2.25 5.14
C GLY A 151 -5.51 -3.40 4.15
N SER A 152 -4.96 -3.27 2.95
CA SER A 152 -4.95 -4.36 1.96
C SER A 152 -4.19 -5.57 2.50
N PHE A 153 -4.85 -6.74 2.52
CA PHE A 153 -4.28 -7.91 3.16
C PHE A 153 -3.28 -8.66 2.28
N PHE A 154 -3.52 -8.64 0.96
CA PHE A 154 -2.69 -9.30 -0.03
C PHE A 154 -2.06 -8.31 -1.00
N LYS A 155 -0.86 -8.64 -1.49
CA LYS A 155 -0.24 -7.91 -2.60
C LYS A 155 -0.99 -8.20 -3.91
N ASN A 156 -1.00 -7.23 -4.82
CA ASN A 156 -1.42 -7.52 -6.19
C ASN A 156 -0.39 -8.45 -6.83
N PRO A 157 -0.80 -9.64 -7.32
CA PRO A 157 0.12 -10.59 -7.92
C PRO A 157 0.74 -10.03 -9.21
N ILE A 158 2.02 -10.39 -9.41
CA ILE A 158 2.75 -10.13 -10.63
C ILE A 158 2.94 -11.48 -11.32
N ILE A 159 2.48 -11.60 -12.56
CA ILE A 159 2.40 -12.86 -13.32
C ILE A 159 3.05 -12.72 -14.69
N SER A 160 3.33 -13.86 -15.35
CA SER A 160 3.83 -13.90 -16.72
C SER A 160 2.75 -13.46 -17.72
N GLU A 161 3.19 -13.10 -18.93
CA GLU A 161 2.29 -12.79 -20.06
C GLU A 161 1.37 -13.97 -20.38
N GLU A 162 1.91 -15.18 -20.48
CA GLU A 162 1.14 -16.41 -20.74
C GLU A 162 -0.01 -16.55 -19.72
N LYS A 163 0.29 -16.41 -18.42
CA LYS A 163 -0.73 -16.50 -17.38
C LYS A 163 -1.77 -15.38 -17.49
N SER A 164 -1.34 -14.18 -17.89
CA SER A 164 -2.24 -13.05 -18.05
C SER A 164 -3.23 -13.26 -19.20
N LEU A 165 -2.78 -13.88 -20.29
CA LEU A 165 -3.62 -14.23 -21.45
C LEU A 165 -4.66 -15.30 -21.08
N LEU A 166 -4.26 -16.36 -20.37
CA LEU A 166 -5.17 -17.39 -19.85
C LEU A 166 -6.25 -16.80 -18.95
N LEU A 167 -5.87 -15.87 -18.07
CA LEU A 167 -6.84 -15.21 -17.20
C LEU A 167 -7.80 -14.31 -17.98
N LYS A 168 -7.34 -13.63 -19.03
CA LYS A 168 -8.19 -12.83 -19.90
C LYS A 168 -9.15 -13.67 -20.74
N GLU A 169 -8.74 -14.87 -21.14
CA GLU A 169 -9.63 -15.81 -21.81
C GLU A 169 -10.76 -16.27 -20.86
N GLN A 170 -10.42 -16.59 -19.62
CA GLN A 170 -11.37 -17.04 -18.61
C GLN A 170 -12.24 -15.90 -18.05
N TYR A 171 -11.65 -14.70 -17.87
CA TYR A 171 -12.28 -13.50 -17.34
C TYR A 171 -11.99 -12.30 -18.26
N PRO A 172 -12.78 -12.08 -19.32
CA PRO A 172 -12.48 -11.05 -20.34
C PRO A 172 -12.32 -9.63 -19.80
N ASP A 173 -13.05 -9.28 -18.75
CA ASP A 173 -13.04 -7.94 -18.13
C ASP A 173 -11.95 -7.75 -17.08
N ILE A 174 -11.10 -8.77 -16.81
CA ILE A 174 -10.04 -8.65 -15.80
C ILE A 174 -9.03 -7.56 -16.19
N PRO A 175 -8.80 -6.55 -15.32
CA PRO A 175 -7.79 -5.55 -15.62
C PRO A 175 -6.39 -6.15 -15.49
N VAL A 176 -5.55 -5.86 -16.46
CA VAL A 176 -4.15 -6.32 -16.52
C VAL A 176 -3.26 -5.12 -16.80
N PHE A 177 -2.26 -4.89 -15.96
CA PHE A 177 -1.34 -3.76 -16.09
C PHE A 177 0.08 -4.26 -16.31
N SER A 178 0.68 -3.90 -17.46
CA SER A 178 2.10 -4.17 -17.71
C SER A 178 2.98 -3.39 -16.74
N ASP A 179 4.04 -4.00 -16.23
CA ASP A 179 5.07 -3.34 -15.44
C ASP A 179 6.25 -2.83 -16.29
N GLY A 180 6.20 -3.07 -17.60
CA GLY A 180 7.24 -2.69 -18.56
C GLY A 180 8.41 -3.67 -18.67
N THR A 181 8.45 -4.74 -17.87
CA THR A 181 9.52 -5.78 -17.89
C THR A 181 9.09 -7.08 -18.57
N GLY A 182 7.85 -7.13 -19.10
CA GLY A 182 7.22 -8.35 -19.62
C GLY A 182 6.41 -9.12 -18.58
N LEU A 183 6.28 -8.55 -17.38
CA LEU A 183 5.39 -9.06 -16.33
C LEU A 183 4.14 -8.19 -16.22
N PHE A 184 3.11 -8.76 -15.62
CA PHE A 184 1.79 -8.15 -15.55
C PHE A 184 1.23 -8.19 -14.13
N LYS A 185 0.78 -7.03 -13.65
CA LYS A 185 0.12 -6.89 -12.35
C LYS A 185 -1.39 -7.07 -12.49
N ILE A 186 -1.97 -7.92 -11.65
CA ILE A 186 -3.39 -8.16 -11.57
C ILE A 186 -3.95 -7.52 -10.29
N PRO A 187 -4.97 -6.65 -10.36
CA PRO A 187 -5.65 -6.14 -9.18
C PRO A 187 -6.42 -7.25 -8.47
N ILE A 188 -5.86 -7.79 -7.39
CA ILE A 188 -6.51 -8.89 -6.66
C ILE A 188 -7.90 -8.49 -6.12
N ALA A 189 -8.10 -7.21 -5.78
CA ALA A 189 -9.40 -6.71 -5.37
C ALA A 189 -10.49 -6.97 -6.43
N TRP A 190 -10.15 -6.92 -7.71
CA TRP A 190 -11.09 -7.22 -8.80
C TRP A 190 -11.51 -8.70 -8.79
N ILE A 191 -10.56 -9.62 -8.56
CA ILE A 191 -10.85 -11.05 -8.46
C ILE A 191 -11.75 -11.33 -7.25
N LEU A 192 -11.41 -10.74 -6.09
CA LEU A 192 -12.20 -10.91 -4.89
C LEU A 192 -13.63 -10.37 -5.02
N ASP A 193 -13.82 -9.29 -5.79
CA ASP A 193 -15.12 -8.65 -6.03
C ASP A 193 -15.91 -9.36 -7.13
N ASN A 194 -15.32 -9.51 -8.32
CA ASN A 194 -16.07 -9.88 -9.54
C ASN A 194 -16.08 -11.39 -9.81
N VAL A 195 -15.12 -12.15 -9.28
CA VAL A 195 -15.04 -13.60 -9.45
C VAL A 195 -15.55 -14.33 -8.22
N LEU A 196 -15.11 -13.92 -7.03
CA LEU A 196 -15.41 -14.61 -5.78
C LEU A 196 -16.54 -13.96 -4.98
N HIS A 197 -16.98 -12.75 -5.34
CA HIS A 197 -18.08 -12.01 -4.71
C HIS A 197 -17.93 -11.86 -3.18
N LEU A 198 -16.71 -11.56 -2.72
CA LEU A 198 -16.37 -11.48 -1.30
C LEU A 198 -16.63 -10.12 -0.66
N ASN A 199 -17.32 -9.20 -1.31
CA ASN A 199 -17.72 -7.91 -0.72
C ASN A 199 -18.61 -8.14 0.50
N GLY A 200 -18.11 -7.76 1.69
CA GLY A 200 -18.83 -7.96 2.94
C GLY A 200 -18.94 -9.41 3.41
N PHE A 201 -18.29 -10.36 2.74
CA PHE A 201 -18.23 -11.75 3.18
C PHE A 201 -17.67 -11.82 4.61
N ARG A 202 -18.33 -12.58 5.48
CA ARG A 202 -18.01 -12.66 6.90
C ARG A 202 -18.06 -14.10 7.41
N GLU A 203 -17.08 -14.45 8.23
CA GLU A 203 -17.08 -15.67 9.06
C GLU A 203 -16.71 -15.30 10.49
N GLY A 204 -17.55 -15.65 11.43
CA GLY A 204 -17.33 -15.31 12.83
C GLY A 204 -17.12 -13.80 13.04
N ASN A 205 -15.96 -13.47 13.60
CA ASN A 205 -15.56 -12.09 13.88
C ASN A 205 -14.63 -11.48 12.82
N VAL A 206 -14.47 -12.12 11.66
CA VAL A 206 -13.61 -11.63 10.56
C VAL A 206 -14.45 -11.45 9.30
N SER A 207 -14.19 -10.37 8.55
CA SER A 207 -14.89 -10.13 7.28
C SER A 207 -14.00 -9.43 6.25
N CYS A 208 -14.36 -9.56 4.98
CA CYS A 208 -13.93 -8.62 3.95
C CYS A 208 -14.71 -7.31 4.08
N PHE A 209 -14.08 -6.18 3.85
CA PHE A 209 -14.78 -4.89 3.86
C PHE A 209 -15.72 -4.76 2.66
N LYS A 210 -16.92 -4.25 2.90
CA LYS A 210 -18.00 -4.22 1.89
C LYS A 210 -17.69 -3.44 0.62
N SER A 211 -16.85 -2.40 0.72
CA SER A 211 -16.51 -1.53 -0.42
C SER A 211 -15.12 -1.84 -1.02
N GLN A 212 -14.36 -2.74 -0.38
CA GLN A 212 -13.02 -3.15 -0.81
C GLN A 212 -12.69 -4.52 -0.19
N PRO A 213 -12.98 -5.65 -0.86
CA PRO A 213 -12.85 -6.98 -0.28
C PRO A 213 -11.39 -7.38 0.03
N LEU A 214 -10.42 -6.64 -0.52
CA LEU A 214 -9.00 -6.82 -0.19
C LEU A 214 -8.66 -6.37 1.24
N VAL A 215 -9.53 -5.59 1.86
CA VAL A 215 -9.37 -5.13 3.25
C VAL A 215 -10.06 -6.11 4.18
N VAL A 216 -9.28 -6.81 5.00
CA VAL A 216 -9.80 -7.71 6.04
C VAL A 216 -10.07 -6.92 7.31
N CYS A 217 -11.27 -7.09 7.85
CA CYS A 217 -11.77 -6.45 9.08
C CYS A 217 -11.82 -7.47 10.21
N ALA A 218 -11.14 -7.18 11.30
CA ALA A 218 -11.24 -7.90 12.57
C ALA A 218 -12.20 -7.14 13.48
N HIS A 219 -13.37 -7.73 13.75
CA HIS A 219 -14.39 -7.18 14.64
C HIS A 219 -14.07 -7.51 16.10
N SER A 220 -14.83 -6.93 17.03
CA SER A 220 -14.68 -7.19 18.47
C SER A 220 -14.70 -8.69 18.77
N GLY A 221 -13.70 -9.18 19.50
CA GLY A 221 -13.52 -10.58 19.83
C GLY A 221 -12.76 -11.42 18.79
N ALA A 222 -12.38 -10.83 17.63
CA ALA A 222 -11.55 -11.54 16.66
C ALA A 222 -10.17 -11.86 17.23
N THR A 223 -9.68 -13.06 16.93
CA THR A 223 -8.32 -13.51 17.27
C THR A 223 -7.42 -13.47 16.03
N ALA A 224 -6.09 -13.42 16.25
CA ALA A 224 -5.13 -13.53 15.15
C ALA A 224 -5.27 -14.86 14.40
N HIS A 225 -5.64 -15.94 15.10
CA HIS A 225 -5.87 -17.25 14.48
C HIS A 225 -7.09 -17.21 13.53
N GLU A 226 -8.21 -16.60 13.94
CA GLU A 226 -9.38 -16.47 13.05
C GLU A 226 -9.05 -15.63 11.80
N VAL A 227 -8.24 -14.58 11.94
CA VAL A 227 -7.78 -13.77 10.79
C VAL A 227 -6.89 -14.60 9.86
N ASP A 228 -6.00 -15.43 10.41
CA ASP A 228 -5.12 -16.32 9.64
C ASP A 228 -5.93 -17.37 8.86
N GLU A 229 -6.87 -18.06 9.52
CA GLU A 229 -7.72 -19.06 8.85
C GLU A 229 -8.63 -18.43 7.78
N PHE A 230 -9.18 -17.26 8.05
CA PHE A 230 -9.95 -16.50 7.06
C PHE A 230 -9.12 -16.14 5.83
N ALA A 231 -7.85 -15.69 6.05
CA ALA A 231 -6.94 -15.39 4.96
C ALA A 231 -6.57 -16.63 4.15
N LYS A 232 -6.28 -17.78 4.79
CA LYS A 232 -6.01 -19.07 4.11
C LYS A 232 -7.19 -19.50 3.24
N LYS A 233 -8.42 -19.28 3.69
CA LYS A 233 -9.60 -19.59 2.90
C LYS A 233 -9.68 -18.74 1.64
N ILE A 234 -9.39 -17.44 1.73
CA ILE A 234 -9.33 -16.55 0.56
C ILE A 234 -8.21 -17.01 -0.39
N GLU A 235 -7.03 -17.33 0.14
CA GLU A 235 -5.89 -17.85 -0.64
C GLU A 235 -6.30 -19.10 -1.45
N SER A 236 -6.96 -20.07 -0.80
CA SER A 236 -7.45 -21.27 -1.47
C SER A 236 -8.47 -20.95 -2.57
N GLN A 237 -9.48 -20.12 -2.28
CA GLN A 237 -10.50 -19.75 -3.26
C GLN A 237 -9.92 -19.04 -4.48
N VAL A 238 -8.94 -18.15 -4.28
CA VAL A 238 -8.25 -17.47 -5.38
C VAL A 238 -7.43 -18.46 -6.19
N TYR A 239 -6.71 -19.36 -5.52
CA TYR A 239 -5.94 -20.40 -6.22
C TYR A 239 -6.83 -21.32 -7.04
N ASP A 240 -7.94 -21.78 -6.50
CA ASP A 240 -8.90 -22.67 -7.18
C ASP A 240 -9.52 -21.99 -8.40
N ALA A 241 -9.83 -20.69 -8.30
CA ALA A 241 -10.45 -19.94 -9.39
C ALA A 241 -9.44 -19.51 -10.48
N THR A 242 -8.19 -19.23 -10.10
CA THR A 242 -7.24 -18.55 -11.01
C THR A 242 -5.89 -19.25 -11.15
N GLY A 243 -5.55 -20.18 -10.27
CA GLY A 243 -4.21 -20.76 -10.14
C GLY A 243 -3.14 -19.76 -9.66
N ILE A 244 -3.55 -18.62 -9.10
CA ILE A 244 -2.63 -17.62 -8.53
C ILE A 244 -2.39 -17.93 -7.07
N VAL A 245 -1.12 -18.02 -6.67
CA VAL A 245 -0.71 -18.07 -5.26
C VAL A 245 -0.61 -16.63 -4.75
N LEU A 246 -1.41 -16.28 -3.73
CA LEU A 246 -1.40 -14.96 -3.13
C LEU A 246 -0.21 -14.79 -2.17
N GLU A 247 0.35 -13.60 -2.14
CA GLU A 247 1.32 -13.16 -1.15
C GLU A 247 0.63 -12.17 -0.18
N ARG A 248 0.77 -12.42 1.12
CA ARG A 248 0.27 -11.50 2.15
C ARG A 248 1.15 -10.26 2.24
N GLU A 249 0.53 -9.09 2.26
CA GLU A 249 1.20 -7.84 2.62
C GLU A 249 1.33 -7.72 4.15
N VAL A 250 0.34 -8.24 4.86
CA VAL A 250 0.30 -8.26 6.33
C VAL A 250 1.23 -9.33 6.88
N GLN A 251 2.06 -8.95 7.86
CA GLN A 251 2.97 -9.86 8.55
C GLN A 251 2.35 -10.35 9.85
N ILE A 252 2.50 -11.65 10.11
CA ILE A 252 2.14 -12.25 11.41
C ILE A 252 3.36 -12.11 12.32
N ILE A 253 3.17 -11.50 13.47
CA ILE A 253 4.19 -11.40 14.53
C ILE A 253 3.86 -12.47 15.56
N SER A 254 4.76 -13.46 15.71
CA SER A 254 4.71 -14.55 16.69
C SER A 254 5.68 -14.31 17.84
#